data_a383d5f26794119471d8fb3f6a18038b
#
_entry.id   a383d5f26794119471d8fb3f6a18038b
#
_cell.length_a   1.000
_cell.length_b   1.000
_cell.length_c   1.000
_cell.angle_alpha   90.00
_cell.angle_beta   90.00
_cell.angle_gamma   90.00
#
_symmetry.space_group_name_H-M   'P 1'
#
loop_
_entity.id
_entity.type
_entity.pdbx_description
1 polymer ?
#
loop_
_entity_poly.entity_id
_entity_poly.type
_entity_poly.pdbx_seq_one_letter_code
_entity_poly.pdbx_strand_id
1 'polypeptide(L)'
;MKTTIKSIIVIAAMLLCGACTKIVYEAPETYTISGHITDEDGQPIKNASLYLMYIERLHLLGFYYGTGINTKTDSSGYYSIKFHNDDRYSYRVDIEKAGYHQVKSYSVDRWIASQQHDVVMVKKEAYVDLGLPSRTLWANCNVGTNKPEGLGDYFAWGEVTPKTTYSWANYAHCNGAADQLTKYCNNPAYGYNHFTDTLTILDRPDDAGWCNFDSNLGPRLPSKEQWQELFQHTTHTWTTLNGVEGVRFEASNGNSIFLPAAGMRHDDGNAVGVEHGYYWLNSFDEGNPTSAWNFMIGADLDDIGNSTSTAERYIGDSVRPVRPDGWPFI
;
A
#
# COMPACT_ATOMS: atom_id res chain seq x y z
N MET A 1 -37.88 -6.45 -22.50
CA MET A 1 -38.23 -5.03 -22.69
C MET A 1 -37.04 -4.37 -23.35
N LYS A 2 -37.20 -3.77 -24.51
CA LYS A 2 -36.13 -3.29 -25.37
C LYS A 2 -35.61 -1.96 -24.84
N THR A 3 -34.38 -1.91 -24.37
CA THR A 3 -33.67 -0.69 -24.06
C THR A 3 -33.07 -0.15 -25.36
N THR A 4 -33.60 0.95 -25.81
CA THR A 4 -33.21 1.60 -27.08
C THR A 4 -31.91 2.36 -26.84
N ILE A 5 -30.80 1.78 -27.24
CA ILE A 5 -29.53 2.47 -27.37
C ILE A 5 -29.62 3.32 -28.65
N LYS A 6 -29.83 4.62 -28.50
CA LYS A 6 -29.63 5.55 -29.61
C LYS A 6 -28.15 5.88 -29.74
N SER A 7 -27.40 4.95 -30.29
CA SER A 7 -26.10 5.27 -30.90
C SER A 7 -26.39 5.94 -32.23
N ILE A 8 -26.16 7.23 -32.31
CA ILE A 8 -26.20 7.95 -33.58
C ILE A 8 -24.89 7.66 -34.31
N ILE A 9 -24.93 6.64 -35.14
CA ILE A 9 -23.94 6.46 -36.20
C ILE A 9 -24.37 7.36 -37.34
N VAL A 10 -23.71 8.51 -37.50
CA VAL A 10 -23.76 9.28 -38.74
C VAL A 10 -22.52 8.93 -39.55
N ILE A 11 -22.63 7.89 -40.36
CA ILE A 11 -21.65 7.64 -41.43
C ILE A 11 -22.18 8.27 -42.70
N ALA A 12 -21.45 9.31 -43.10
CA ALA A 12 -21.20 9.81 -44.42
C ALA A 12 -22.19 9.45 -45.57
N ALA A 13 -22.99 10.39 -45.93
CA ALA A 13 -23.31 10.62 -47.35
C ALA A 13 -22.79 12.02 -47.70
N MET A 14 -21.50 12.12 -47.99
CA MET A 14 -20.93 13.26 -48.67
C MET A 14 -20.83 12.90 -50.13
N LEU A 15 -21.66 13.50 -50.93
CA LEU A 15 -21.30 14.06 -52.26
C LEU A 15 -22.54 14.78 -52.84
N LEU A 16 -22.30 16.08 -53.15
CA LEU A 16 -23.13 16.98 -53.90
C LEU A 16 -24.16 17.82 -53.14
N CYS A 17 -23.70 18.88 -52.50
CA CYS A 17 -24.19 20.26 -52.62
C CYS A 17 -23.47 21.11 -51.58
N GLY A 18 -22.90 22.21 -51.97
CA GLY A 18 -22.07 23.12 -51.18
C GLY A 18 -22.80 23.93 -50.15
N ALA A 19 -23.19 23.26 -49.07
CA ALA A 19 -23.51 23.88 -47.78
C ALA A 19 -22.81 23.10 -46.69
N CYS A 20 -21.67 23.62 -46.25
CA CYS A 20 -20.97 23.10 -45.08
C CYS A 20 -21.81 23.44 -43.84
N THR A 21 -22.76 22.60 -43.49
CA THR A 21 -23.45 22.70 -42.20
C THR A 21 -22.44 22.32 -41.11
N LYS A 22 -21.97 23.34 -40.40
CA LYS A 22 -21.13 23.17 -39.20
C LYS A 22 -21.97 22.41 -38.17
N ILE A 23 -21.71 21.12 -37.97
CA ILE A 23 -22.32 20.37 -36.88
C ILE A 23 -21.73 20.92 -35.58
N VAL A 24 -22.53 21.70 -34.86
CA VAL A 24 -22.18 22.18 -33.51
C VAL A 24 -22.59 21.06 -32.54
N TYR A 25 -21.62 20.47 -31.91
CA TYR A 25 -21.89 19.55 -30.80
C TYR A 25 -22.11 20.42 -29.54
N GLU A 26 -23.29 20.37 -29.00
CA GLU A 26 -23.61 21.01 -27.70
C GLU A 26 -23.46 19.99 -26.57
N ALA A 27 -22.78 20.38 -25.50
CA ALA A 27 -22.68 19.57 -24.29
C ALA A 27 -24.06 19.50 -23.61
N PRO A 28 -24.39 18.42 -22.91
CA PRO A 28 -25.65 18.31 -22.16
C PRO A 28 -25.78 19.43 -21.13
N GLU A 29 -26.99 19.98 -20.96
CA GLU A 29 -27.25 20.98 -19.90
C GLU A 29 -27.19 20.42 -18.49
N THR A 30 -27.45 19.13 -18.34
CA THR A 30 -27.46 18.42 -17.05
C THR A 30 -26.75 17.09 -17.16
N TYR A 31 -25.91 16.81 -16.17
CA TYR A 31 -25.27 15.52 -16.00
C TYR A 31 -25.87 14.75 -14.84
N THR A 32 -25.92 13.45 -15.00
CA THR A 32 -26.15 12.49 -13.92
C THR A 32 -25.01 11.49 -13.90
N ILE A 33 -24.31 11.40 -12.76
CA ILE A 33 -23.23 10.46 -12.52
C ILE A 33 -23.68 9.52 -11.44
N SER A 34 -23.58 8.23 -11.67
CA SER A 34 -23.98 7.19 -10.70
C SER A 34 -23.05 5.99 -10.77
N GLY A 35 -23.11 5.13 -9.77
CA GLY A 35 -22.32 3.90 -9.72
C GLY A 35 -22.34 3.26 -8.35
N HIS A 36 -21.52 2.24 -8.18
CA HIS A 36 -21.33 1.56 -6.91
C HIS A 36 -19.89 1.70 -6.44
N ILE A 37 -19.70 1.82 -5.13
CA ILE A 37 -18.40 1.79 -4.49
C ILE A 37 -18.31 0.52 -3.66
N THR A 38 -17.30 -0.29 -3.96
CA THR A 38 -16.97 -1.53 -3.23
C THR A 38 -15.56 -1.46 -2.68
N ASP A 39 -15.24 -2.33 -1.74
CA ASP A 39 -13.86 -2.61 -1.40
C ASP A 39 -13.27 -3.69 -2.35
N GLU A 40 -11.99 -4.03 -2.15
CA GLU A 40 -11.26 -5.02 -2.93
C GLU A 40 -11.80 -6.46 -2.76
N ASP A 41 -12.61 -6.71 -1.74
CA ASP A 41 -13.33 -7.96 -1.53
C ASP A 41 -14.71 -7.95 -2.19
N GLY A 42 -15.06 -6.88 -2.92
CA GLY A 42 -16.35 -6.68 -3.56
C GLY A 42 -17.49 -6.31 -2.60
N GLN A 43 -17.17 -5.99 -1.32
CA GLN A 43 -18.20 -5.60 -0.35
C GLN A 43 -18.59 -4.13 -0.56
N PRO A 44 -19.89 -3.82 -0.50
CA PRO A 44 -20.35 -2.45 -0.70
C PRO A 44 -19.90 -1.52 0.43
N ILE A 45 -19.39 -0.35 0.07
CA ILE A 45 -18.96 0.67 1.03
C ILE A 45 -20.08 1.67 1.26
N LYS A 46 -20.70 1.61 2.45
CA LYS A 46 -21.72 2.55 2.91
C LYS A 46 -21.07 3.84 3.44
N ASN A 47 -21.75 4.99 3.20
CA ASN A 47 -21.33 6.31 3.69
C ASN A 47 -19.92 6.72 3.20
N ALA A 48 -19.49 6.31 2.02
CA ALA A 48 -18.38 6.96 1.32
C ALA A 48 -18.86 8.33 0.83
N SER A 49 -18.07 9.37 1.07
CA SER A 49 -18.39 10.75 0.67
C SER A 49 -17.87 11.02 -0.74
N LEU A 50 -18.70 11.59 -1.59
CA LEU A 50 -18.35 11.99 -2.94
C LEU A 50 -18.50 13.49 -3.08
N TYR A 51 -17.52 14.15 -3.68
CA TYR A 51 -17.46 15.58 -3.88
C TYR A 51 -17.31 15.90 -5.37
N LEU A 52 -18.21 16.70 -5.91
CA LEU A 52 -18.05 17.21 -7.26
C LEU A 52 -17.08 18.38 -7.25
N MET A 53 -16.02 18.28 -8.02
CA MET A 53 -14.95 19.25 -8.16
C MET A 53 -14.96 19.85 -9.57
N TYR A 54 -14.51 21.10 -9.73
CA TYR A 54 -14.36 21.72 -11.03
C TYR A 54 -13.00 22.42 -11.20
N ILE A 55 -12.59 22.60 -12.45
CA ILE A 55 -11.43 23.39 -12.86
C ILE A 55 -11.81 24.23 -14.09
N GLU A 56 -11.35 25.46 -14.16
CA GLU A 56 -11.50 26.28 -15.36
C GLU A 56 -10.65 25.73 -16.51
N ARG A 57 -11.25 25.55 -17.69
CA ARG A 57 -10.59 24.91 -18.85
C ARG A 57 -9.41 25.68 -19.42
N LEU A 58 -9.34 26.99 -19.17
CA LEU A 58 -8.28 27.85 -19.73
C LEU A 58 -7.07 28.02 -18.80
N HIS A 59 -7.09 27.41 -17.60
CA HIS A 59 -5.96 27.50 -16.67
C HIS A 59 -4.96 26.37 -16.89
N LEU A 60 -3.75 26.71 -17.34
CA LEU A 60 -2.61 25.78 -17.55
C LEU A 60 -2.05 25.18 -16.23
N LEU A 61 -2.32 25.82 -15.09
CA LEU A 61 -1.91 25.40 -13.74
C LEU A 61 -3.11 25.55 -12.79
N GLY A 62 -4.15 24.73 -13.00
CA GLY A 62 -5.38 24.89 -12.25
C GLY A 62 -5.49 23.95 -11.06
N PHE A 63 -5.89 24.51 -9.91
CA PHE A 63 -6.38 23.71 -8.80
C PHE A 63 -7.86 23.38 -9.01
N TYR A 64 -8.27 22.18 -8.57
CA TYR A 64 -9.68 21.82 -8.54
C TYR A 64 -10.35 22.47 -7.32
N TYR A 65 -11.53 23.02 -7.53
CA TYR A 65 -12.35 23.67 -6.51
C TYR A 65 -13.62 22.86 -6.27
N GLY A 66 -14.09 22.82 -5.02
CA GLY A 66 -15.36 22.19 -4.68
C GLY A 66 -16.56 22.98 -5.20
N THR A 67 -17.50 22.31 -5.84
CA THR A 67 -18.77 22.93 -6.28
C THR A 67 -19.75 23.17 -5.13
N GLY A 68 -19.53 22.55 -3.95
CA GLY A 68 -20.50 22.44 -2.87
C GLY A 68 -21.49 21.27 -3.06
N ILE A 69 -21.51 20.62 -4.22
CA ILE A 69 -22.34 19.44 -4.49
C ILE A 69 -21.63 18.22 -3.98
N ASN A 70 -22.29 17.47 -3.08
CA ASN A 70 -21.78 16.25 -2.52
C ASN A 70 -22.90 15.22 -2.28
N THR A 71 -22.55 13.96 -2.16
CA THR A 71 -23.46 12.87 -1.80
C THR A 71 -22.69 11.81 -1.00
N LYS A 72 -23.43 10.80 -0.52
CA LYS A 72 -22.85 9.63 0.13
C LYS A 72 -23.46 8.37 -0.46
N THR A 73 -22.65 7.29 -0.46
CA THR A 73 -23.16 5.98 -0.82
C THR A 73 -24.18 5.46 0.20
N ASP A 74 -25.17 4.76 -0.28
CA ASP A 74 -26.16 4.02 0.53
C ASP A 74 -25.61 2.67 1.04
N SER A 75 -26.48 1.82 1.59
CA SER A 75 -26.12 0.50 2.13
C SER A 75 -25.67 -0.50 1.07
N SER A 76 -26.01 -0.29 -0.20
CA SER A 76 -25.57 -1.10 -1.35
C SER A 76 -24.29 -0.56 -1.99
N GLY A 77 -23.71 0.51 -1.44
CA GLY A 77 -22.59 1.22 -2.05
C GLY A 77 -22.98 2.13 -3.22
N TYR A 78 -24.28 2.25 -3.52
CA TYR A 78 -24.77 3.06 -4.64
C TYR A 78 -24.70 4.55 -4.33
N TYR A 79 -24.37 5.35 -5.35
CA TYR A 79 -24.42 6.80 -5.32
C TYR A 79 -24.98 7.38 -6.61
N SER A 80 -25.48 8.63 -6.53
CA SER A 80 -25.88 9.41 -7.69
C SER A 80 -25.65 10.90 -7.42
N ILE A 81 -25.07 11.61 -8.39
CA ILE A 81 -24.85 13.05 -8.38
C ILE A 81 -25.49 13.62 -9.64
N LYS A 82 -26.35 14.63 -9.47
CA LYS A 82 -26.95 15.37 -10.57
C LYS A 82 -26.58 16.86 -10.46
N PHE A 83 -26.14 17.45 -11.58
CA PHE A 83 -25.75 18.85 -11.62
C PHE A 83 -25.92 19.47 -13.00
N HIS A 84 -26.01 20.81 -13.06
CA HIS A 84 -26.02 21.57 -14.30
C HIS A 84 -24.59 21.77 -14.82
N ASN A 85 -24.45 21.66 -16.13
CA ASN A 85 -23.20 21.94 -16.82
C ASN A 85 -22.94 23.45 -16.88
N ASP A 86 -21.72 23.83 -16.69
CA ASP A 86 -21.18 25.13 -17.11
C ASP A 86 -19.99 24.87 -18.03
N ASP A 87 -20.12 25.26 -19.28
CA ASP A 87 -19.13 24.97 -20.33
C ASP A 87 -17.73 25.56 -20.09
N ARG A 88 -17.63 26.48 -19.13
CA ARG A 88 -16.33 27.04 -18.70
C ARG A 88 -15.49 26.03 -17.92
N TYR A 89 -16.12 25.01 -17.34
CA TYR A 89 -15.47 24.10 -16.40
C TYR A 89 -15.32 22.67 -16.96
N SER A 90 -14.30 21.98 -16.46
CA SER A 90 -14.20 20.54 -16.48
C SER A 90 -14.46 20.01 -15.08
N TYR A 91 -15.13 18.88 -14.98
CA TYR A 91 -15.56 18.32 -13.70
C TYR A 91 -14.87 17.00 -13.41
N ARG A 92 -14.71 16.70 -12.14
CA ARG A 92 -14.30 15.39 -11.63
C ARG A 92 -15.05 15.08 -10.33
N VAL A 93 -15.07 13.81 -9.94
CA VAL A 93 -15.61 13.35 -8.66
C VAL A 93 -14.47 12.85 -7.79
N ASP A 94 -14.31 13.42 -6.61
CA ASP A 94 -13.38 12.92 -5.58
C ASP A 94 -14.17 12.08 -4.57
N ILE A 95 -13.57 10.98 -4.10
CA ILE A 95 -14.22 10.01 -3.22
C ILE A 95 -13.36 9.81 -1.97
N GLU A 96 -14.00 9.91 -0.80
CA GLU A 96 -13.36 9.74 0.49
C GLU A 96 -14.15 8.80 1.41
N LYS A 97 -13.42 7.96 2.13
CA LYS A 97 -13.95 7.12 3.20
C LYS A 97 -12.89 6.91 4.27
N ALA A 98 -13.25 7.14 5.54
CA ALA A 98 -12.35 6.82 6.65
C ALA A 98 -11.96 5.33 6.62
N GLY A 99 -10.67 5.04 6.78
CA GLY A 99 -10.13 3.69 6.69
C GLY A 99 -9.84 3.18 5.27
N TYR A 100 -9.98 4.03 4.25
CA TYR A 100 -9.65 3.72 2.86
C TYR A 100 -8.72 4.77 2.26
N HIS A 101 -7.92 4.38 1.28
CA HIS A 101 -7.16 5.34 0.48
C HIS A 101 -8.10 6.24 -0.31
N GLN A 102 -7.74 7.52 -0.39
CA GLN A 102 -8.53 8.47 -1.17
C GLN A 102 -8.45 8.12 -2.65
N VAL A 103 -9.60 7.88 -3.27
CA VAL A 103 -9.69 7.76 -4.72
C VAL A 103 -9.72 9.16 -5.31
N LYS A 104 -8.58 9.59 -5.86
CA LYS A 104 -8.55 10.82 -6.68
C LYS A 104 -9.14 10.49 -8.03
N SER A 105 -10.43 10.76 -8.14
CA SER A 105 -11.16 11.23 -9.29
C SER A 105 -11.16 10.43 -10.58
N TYR A 106 -12.32 10.22 -11.06
CA TYR A 106 -12.56 10.09 -12.48
C TYR A 106 -13.07 11.42 -13.08
N SER A 107 -12.62 11.75 -14.29
CA SER A 107 -13.10 12.91 -15.03
C SER A 107 -14.50 12.66 -15.56
N VAL A 108 -15.35 13.68 -15.52
CA VAL A 108 -16.68 13.65 -16.13
C VAL A 108 -16.54 13.86 -17.64
N ASP A 109 -17.07 12.93 -18.44
CA ASP A 109 -17.11 13.11 -19.88
C ASP A 109 -18.16 14.15 -20.23
N ARG A 110 -17.71 15.25 -20.85
CA ARG A 110 -18.55 16.41 -21.19
C ARG A 110 -19.64 16.14 -22.24
N TRP A 111 -19.54 15.01 -22.93
CA TRP A 111 -20.45 14.68 -24.04
C TRP A 111 -21.52 13.66 -23.65
N ILE A 112 -21.45 13.12 -22.42
CA ILE A 112 -22.33 12.06 -21.94
C ILE A 112 -23.18 12.57 -20.78
N ALA A 113 -24.48 12.75 -21.00
CA ALA A 113 -25.43 13.26 -20.01
C ALA A 113 -25.60 12.32 -18.79
N SER A 114 -25.54 11.01 -19.01
CA SER A 114 -25.68 10.01 -17.94
C SER A 114 -24.49 9.03 -18.00
N GLN A 115 -23.70 9.00 -16.92
CA GLN A 115 -22.46 8.23 -16.82
C GLN A 115 -22.55 7.30 -15.61
N GLN A 116 -22.06 6.07 -15.79
CA GLN A 116 -21.90 5.12 -14.70
C GLN A 116 -20.41 4.87 -14.45
N HIS A 117 -20.00 4.99 -13.19
CA HIS A 117 -18.64 4.74 -12.72
C HIS A 117 -18.70 3.91 -11.45
N ASP A 118 -18.34 2.64 -11.57
CA ASP A 118 -18.13 1.77 -10.42
C ASP A 118 -16.66 1.91 -9.95
N VAL A 119 -16.46 2.00 -8.64
CA VAL A 119 -15.16 2.31 -8.04
C VAL A 119 -14.82 1.30 -6.96
N VAL A 120 -13.60 0.78 -7.00
CA VAL A 120 -13.05 -0.04 -5.92
C VAL A 120 -12.15 0.85 -5.06
N MET A 121 -12.43 0.92 -3.76
CA MET A 121 -11.57 1.60 -2.78
C MET A 121 -10.73 0.57 -2.04
N VAL A 122 -9.46 0.90 -1.84
CA VAL A 122 -8.50 0.05 -1.12
C VAL A 122 -8.47 0.47 0.35
N LYS A 123 -8.59 -0.51 1.26
CA LYS A 123 -8.45 -0.28 2.70
C LYS A 123 -7.05 0.22 3.02
N LYS A 124 -6.97 1.21 3.93
CA LYS A 124 -5.68 1.62 4.47
C LYS A 124 -5.17 0.57 5.43
N GLU A 125 -3.86 0.42 5.42
CA GLU A 125 -3.16 -0.29 6.47
C GLU A 125 -3.46 0.39 7.82
N ALA A 126 -3.72 -0.41 8.84
CA ALA A 126 -4.01 0.07 10.16
C ALA A 126 -2.86 -0.24 11.13
N TYR A 127 -2.73 0.60 12.14
CA TYR A 127 -1.83 0.33 13.28
C TYR A 127 -2.64 -0.06 14.49
N VAL A 128 -2.09 -0.99 15.27
CA VAL A 128 -2.69 -1.53 16.49
C VAL A 128 -1.90 -1.01 17.67
N ASP A 129 -2.60 -0.38 18.60
CA ASP A 129 -2.05 -0.06 19.93
C ASP A 129 -2.15 -1.29 20.83
N LEU A 130 -1.01 -1.90 21.10
CA LEU A 130 -0.89 -3.05 22.00
C LEU A 130 -0.63 -2.63 23.46
N GLY A 131 -0.65 -1.32 23.75
CA GLY A 131 -0.36 -0.81 25.09
C GLY A 131 1.07 -1.08 25.55
N LEU A 132 2.02 -1.14 24.63
CA LEU A 132 3.44 -1.38 24.91
C LEU A 132 4.07 -0.20 25.67
N PRO A 133 5.06 -0.43 26.55
CA PRO A 133 5.73 0.63 27.30
C PRO A 133 6.31 1.75 26.44
N SER A 134 6.89 1.42 25.29
CA SER A 134 7.41 2.39 24.31
C SER A 134 6.32 3.17 23.57
N ARG A 135 5.06 2.76 23.68
CA ARG A 135 3.94 3.21 22.85
C ARG A 135 4.15 2.95 21.36
N THR A 136 4.96 1.98 21.01
CA THR A 136 5.10 1.55 19.62
C THR A 136 3.78 0.97 19.14
N LEU A 137 3.29 1.48 18.02
CA LEU A 137 2.15 0.93 17.29
C LEU A 137 2.63 -0.02 16.22
N TRP A 138 2.00 -1.19 16.13
CA TRP A 138 2.34 -2.23 15.17
C TRP A 138 1.37 -2.23 14.00
N ALA A 139 1.86 -2.33 12.77
CA ALA A 139 0.98 -2.52 11.63
C ALA A 139 0.16 -3.80 11.78
N ASN A 140 -1.10 -3.79 11.35
CA ASN A 140 -1.98 -4.95 11.40
C ASN A 140 -1.70 -5.99 10.30
N CYS A 141 -0.94 -5.64 9.28
CA CYS A 141 -0.59 -6.50 8.14
C CYS A 141 0.86 -6.28 7.69
N ASN A 142 1.40 -7.18 6.86
CA ASN A 142 2.70 -7.03 6.23
C ASN A 142 2.64 -5.97 5.12
N VAL A 143 3.79 -5.41 4.73
CA VAL A 143 3.90 -4.58 3.51
C VAL A 143 3.46 -5.42 2.29
N GLY A 144 2.69 -4.80 1.39
CA GLY A 144 2.18 -5.46 0.18
C GLY A 144 0.81 -6.16 0.36
N THR A 145 0.19 -6.06 1.55
CA THR A 145 -1.16 -6.54 1.80
C THR A 145 -1.91 -5.62 2.76
N ASN A 146 -3.24 -5.73 2.78
CA ASN A 146 -4.11 -5.03 3.73
C ASN A 146 -4.87 -6.00 4.66
N LYS A 147 -4.53 -7.30 4.60
CA LYS A 147 -5.14 -8.35 5.42
C LYS A 147 -4.16 -8.82 6.49
N PRO A 148 -4.59 -9.03 7.74
CA PRO A 148 -3.71 -9.51 8.81
C PRO A 148 -3.00 -10.83 8.49
N GLU A 149 -3.70 -11.74 7.79
CA GLU A 149 -3.20 -13.04 7.36
C GLU A 149 -2.47 -13.00 6.01
N GLY A 150 -2.50 -11.86 5.32
CA GLY A 150 -1.82 -11.72 4.03
C GLY A 150 -0.31 -11.85 4.18
N LEU A 151 0.32 -12.66 3.32
CA LEU A 151 1.78 -12.86 3.36
C LEU A 151 2.54 -11.57 3.01
N GLY A 152 1.95 -10.72 2.14
CA GLY A 152 2.55 -9.50 1.65
C GLY A 152 3.66 -9.74 0.63
N ASP A 153 4.44 -8.70 0.41
CA ASP A 153 5.62 -8.72 -0.45
C ASP A 153 6.87 -9.07 0.35
N TYR A 154 7.91 -9.50 -0.37
CA TYR A 154 9.21 -9.84 0.20
C TYR A 154 10.25 -8.84 -0.27
N PHE A 155 11.14 -8.46 0.63
CA PHE A 155 12.15 -7.44 0.36
C PHE A 155 13.53 -7.94 0.75
N ALA A 156 14.54 -7.69 -0.07
CA ALA A 156 15.92 -7.79 0.39
C ALA A 156 16.18 -6.64 1.38
N TRP A 157 17.05 -6.85 2.36
CA TRP A 157 17.29 -5.86 3.40
C TRP A 157 17.84 -4.54 2.83
N GLY A 158 17.17 -3.43 3.12
CA GLY A 158 17.53 -2.12 2.58
C GLY A 158 16.98 -1.86 1.16
N GLU A 159 16.20 -2.76 0.58
CA GLU A 159 15.52 -2.53 -0.68
C GLU A 159 14.03 -2.27 -0.46
N VAL A 160 13.45 -1.45 -1.31
CA VAL A 160 12.06 -0.99 -1.17
C VAL A 160 11.14 -1.48 -2.30
N THR A 161 11.68 -2.27 -3.21
CA THR A 161 10.94 -2.86 -4.34
C THR A 161 11.06 -4.38 -4.30
N PRO A 162 9.93 -5.11 -4.31
CA PRO A 162 9.93 -6.57 -4.41
C PRO A 162 10.61 -7.04 -5.71
N LYS A 163 11.24 -8.20 -5.65
CA LYS A 163 11.93 -8.81 -6.80
C LYS A 163 11.37 -10.20 -7.13
N THR A 164 11.63 -10.66 -8.33
CA THR A 164 11.30 -12.02 -8.76
C THR A 164 12.39 -13.04 -8.41
N THR A 165 13.61 -12.57 -8.16
CA THR A 165 14.77 -13.39 -7.78
C THR A 165 15.61 -12.64 -6.75
N TYR A 166 16.26 -13.38 -5.86
CA TYR A 166 17.01 -12.82 -4.73
C TYR A 166 18.42 -13.40 -4.70
N SER A 167 19.42 -12.58 -4.99
CA SER A 167 20.83 -12.99 -5.01
C SER A 167 21.75 -11.78 -4.83
N TRP A 168 23.02 -12.02 -4.49
CA TRP A 168 24.02 -10.95 -4.47
C TRP A 168 24.18 -10.24 -5.82
N ALA A 169 23.97 -10.96 -6.93
CA ALA A 169 24.10 -10.38 -8.27
C ALA A 169 23.09 -9.27 -8.57
N ASN A 170 21.94 -9.27 -7.88
CA ASN A 170 20.89 -8.26 -8.05
C ASN A 170 20.57 -7.48 -6.78
N TYR A 171 21.39 -7.59 -5.72
CA TYR A 171 21.21 -6.81 -4.51
C TYR A 171 21.69 -5.37 -4.72
N ALA A 172 20.84 -4.39 -4.38
CA ALA A 172 21.06 -2.98 -4.72
C ALA A 172 22.27 -2.33 -3.99
N HIS A 173 22.59 -2.80 -2.80
CA HIS A 173 23.65 -2.21 -1.95
C HIS A 173 24.97 -2.97 -2.06
N CYS A 174 25.24 -3.60 -3.20
CA CYS A 174 26.55 -4.18 -3.52
C CYS A 174 26.84 -4.10 -5.02
N ASN A 175 28.08 -4.37 -5.40
CA ASN A 175 28.53 -4.51 -6.79
C ASN A 175 28.56 -5.99 -7.22
N GLY A 176 27.46 -6.71 -6.98
CA GLY A 176 27.22 -8.06 -7.47
C GLY A 176 27.77 -9.22 -6.62
N ALA A 177 28.43 -8.94 -5.48
CA ALA A 177 28.98 -9.96 -4.58
C ALA A 177 28.95 -9.52 -3.12
N ALA A 178 29.01 -10.49 -2.19
CA ALA A 178 28.94 -10.25 -0.74
C ALA A 178 30.07 -9.37 -0.18
N ASP A 179 31.24 -9.44 -0.79
CA ASP A 179 32.43 -8.66 -0.45
C ASP A 179 32.57 -7.36 -1.26
N GLN A 180 31.47 -6.90 -1.86
CA GLN A 180 31.42 -5.72 -2.72
C GLN A 180 30.31 -4.75 -2.28
N LEU A 181 30.12 -4.57 -0.97
CA LEU A 181 29.09 -3.71 -0.41
C LEU A 181 29.34 -2.23 -0.75
N THR A 182 28.27 -1.49 -1.05
CA THR A 182 28.30 -0.07 -1.42
C THR A 182 27.58 0.82 -0.42
N LYS A 183 26.87 0.22 0.56
CA LYS A 183 26.18 0.91 1.66
C LYS A 183 26.04 0.01 2.89
N TYR A 184 25.93 0.59 4.08
CA TYR A 184 25.83 -0.12 5.36
C TYR A 184 27.00 -1.09 5.59
N CYS A 185 28.20 -0.63 5.43
CA CYS A 185 29.41 -1.44 5.54
C CYS A 185 30.41 -0.81 6.54
N ASN A 186 30.61 -1.46 7.67
CA ASN A 186 31.54 -1.02 8.72
C ASN A 186 32.92 -1.69 8.61
N ASN A 187 33.15 -2.59 7.64
CA ASN A 187 34.40 -3.35 7.48
C ASN A 187 34.90 -3.28 6.03
N PRO A 188 36.08 -2.69 5.76
CA PRO A 188 36.59 -2.51 4.41
C PRO A 188 36.87 -3.83 3.64
N ALA A 189 36.95 -4.97 4.34
CA ALA A 189 37.11 -6.26 3.70
C ALA A 189 35.86 -6.69 2.92
N TYR A 190 34.69 -6.14 3.23
CA TYR A 190 33.42 -6.41 2.56
C TYR A 190 32.95 -5.27 1.66
N GLY A 191 33.62 -4.12 1.72
CA GLY A 191 33.23 -2.94 0.94
C GLY A 191 33.85 -2.91 -0.45
N TYR A 192 33.06 -2.53 -1.46
CA TYR A 192 33.54 -2.29 -2.81
C TYR A 192 34.65 -1.24 -2.82
N ASN A 193 35.83 -1.56 -3.35
CA ASN A 193 37.01 -0.72 -3.28
C ASN A 193 37.35 -0.24 -1.84
N HIS A 194 37.22 -1.14 -0.86
CA HIS A 194 37.42 -0.85 0.57
C HIS A 194 36.46 0.21 1.15
N PHE A 195 35.30 0.38 0.57
CA PHE A 195 34.26 1.29 1.06
C PHE A 195 33.85 0.94 2.49
N THR A 196 33.62 1.96 3.30
CA THR A 196 32.94 1.87 4.60
C THR A 196 32.08 3.10 4.84
N ASP A 197 31.04 2.93 5.65
CA ASP A 197 30.23 4.01 6.20
C ASP A 197 29.95 3.79 7.71
N THR A 198 29.21 4.72 8.32
CA THR A 198 28.82 4.66 9.74
C THR A 198 27.36 4.35 9.94
N LEU A 199 26.65 3.97 8.88
CA LEU A 199 25.23 3.67 8.93
C LEU A 199 25.03 2.26 9.50
N THR A 200 24.37 2.14 10.64
CA THR A 200 24.06 0.85 11.28
C THR A 200 22.59 0.50 11.23
N ILE A 201 21.75 1.49 10.90
CA ILE A 201 20.29 1.40 10.82
C ILE A 201 19.84 1.90 9.44
N LEU A 202 18.81 1.31 8.88
CA LEU A 202 18.26 1.73 7.59
C LEU A 202 17.85 3.20 7.56
N ASP A 203 18.32 3.91 6.54
CA ASP A 203 17.81 5.22 6.16
C ASP A 203 16.37 5.10 5.64
N ARG A 204 15.61 6.20 5.73
CA ARG A 204 14.23 6.23 5.23
C ARG A 204 14.05 5.80 3.77
N PRO A 205 14.90 6.23 2.82
CA PRO A 205 14.75 5.80 1.43
C PRO A 205 14.99 4.30 1.18
N ASP A 206 15.64 3.61 2.11
CA ASP A 206 15.97 2.18 2.02
C ASP A 206 15.09 1.32 2.94
N ASP A 207 14.15 1.94 3.65
CA ASP A 207 13.24 1.26 4.56
C ASP A 207 11.94 0.92 3.84
N ALA A 208 11.70 -0.38 3.59
CA ALA A 208 10.52 -0.84 2.88
C ALA A 208 9.20 -0.49 3.61
N GLY A 209 9.23 -0.40 4.95
CA GLY A 209 8.09 0.08 5.73
C GLY A 209 7.79 1.55 5.45
N TRP A 210 8.85 2.40 5.39
CA TRP A 210 8.68 3.81 5.06
C TRP A 210 8.18 4.06 3.65
N CYS A 211 8.70 3.32 2.67
CA CYS A 211 8.42 3.59 1.27
C CYS A 211 7.10 2.97 0.77
N ASN A 212 6.64 1.86 1.36
CA ASN A 212 5.53 1.06 0.85
C ASN A 212 4.32 1.01 1.78
N PHE A 213 4.39 1.59 2.96
CA PHE A 213 3.27 1.76 3.87
C PHE A 213 2.87 3.25 3.91
N ASP A 214 1.79 3.65 4.59
CA ASP A 214 1.38 5.06 4.61
C ASP A 214 2.49 5.96 5.21
N SER A 215 3.32 6.53 4.34
CA SER A 215 4.50 7.32 4.72
C SER A 215 4.17 8.56 5.57
N ASN A 216 2.92 9.07 5.51
CA ASN A 216 2.48 10.19 6.34
C ASN A 216 2.43 9.83 7.83
N LEU A 217 2.41 8.54 8.15
CA LEU A 217 2.36 8.03 9.52
C LEU A 217 3.76 7.70 10.08
N GLY A 218 4.84 7.85 9.30
CA GLY A 218 6.21 7.60 9.71
C GLY A 218 6.55 6.14 9.99
N PRO A 219 6.04 5.17 9.18
CA PRO A 219 6.32 3.75 9.40
C PRO A 219 7.81 3.44 9.23
N ARG A 220 8.30 2.42 9.93
CA ARG A 220 9.69 1.95 9.84
C ARG A 220 9.72 0.44 10.09
N LEU A 221 10.79 -0.21 9.61
CA LEU A 221 11.12 -1.54 10.11
C LEU A 221 11.36 -1.47 11.63
N PRO A 222 10.89 -2.48 12.39
CA PRO A 222 11.11 -2.50 13.84
C PRO A 222 12.58 -2.68 14.19
N SER A 223 12.99 -2.14 15.35
CA SER A 223 14.26 -2.48 15.95
C SER A 223 14.19 -3.81 16.71
N LYS A 224 15.36 -4.34 17.08
CA LYS A 224 15.48 -5.55 17.92
C LYS A 224 14.78 -5.38 19.27
N GLU A 225 14.92 -4.19 19.88
CA GLU A 225 14.31 -3.84 21.16
C GLU A 225 12.79 -3.80 21.05
N GLN A 226 12.24 -3.27 19.97
CA GLN A 226 10.79 -3.23 19.73
C GLN A 226 10.21 -4.64 19.55
N TRP A 227 10.93 -5.55 18.91
CA TRP A 227 10.55 -6.95 18.85
C TRP A 227 10.60 -7.62 20.22
N GLN A 228 11.66 -7.41 20.98
CA GLN A 228 11.78 -7.94 22.35
C GLN A 228 10.67 -7.43 23.25
N GLU A 229 10.31 -6.14 23.14
CA GLU A 229 9.21 -5.55 23.87
C GLU A 229 7.86 -6.19 23.51
N LEU A 230 7.58 -6.40 22.20
CA LEU A 230 6.38 -7.09 21.75
C LEU A 230 6.25 -8.46 22.43
N PHE A 231 7.33 -9.22 22.44
CA PHE A 231 7.39 -10.54 23.08
C PHE A 231 7.12 -10.48 24.58
N GLN A 232 7.78 -9.59 25.28
CA GLN A 232 7.73 -9.48 26.74
C GLN A 232 6.38 -9.00 27.26
N HIS A 233 5.63 -8.25 26.45
CA HIS A 233 4.41 -7.57 26.88
C HIS A 233 3.12 -8.11 26.23
N THR A 234 3.22 -9.21 25.47
CA THR A 234 2.05 -9.89 24.87
C THR A 234 2.08 -11.38 25.17
N THR A 235 0.93 -12.02 25.11
CA THR A 235 0.87 -13.49 24.96
C THR A 235 0.94 -13.83 23.49
N HIS A 236 1.63 -14.90 23.14
CA HIS A 236 1.81 -15.33 21.75
C HIS A 236 1.37 -16.77 21.59
N THR A 237 0.61 -17.02 20.55
CA THR A 237 0.02 -18.34 20.28
C THR A 237 0.12 -18.65 18.81
N TRP A 238 0.69 -19.81 18.47
CA TRP A 238 0.61 -20.36 17.12
C TRP A 238 -0.84 -20.72 16.81
N THR A 239 -1.34 -20.23 15.68
CA THR A 239 -2.74 -20.42 15.30
C THR A 239 -2.92 -20.25 13.78
N THR A 240 -4.14 -20.47 13.32
CA THR A 240 -4.54 -20.25 11.93
C THR A 240 -5.55 -19.13 11.84
N LEU A 241 -5.32 -18.15 10.96
CA LEU A 241 -6.26 -17.08 10.65
C LEU A 241 -6.61 -17.17 9.16
N ASN A 242 -7.90 -17.37 8.85
CA ASN A 242 -8.43 -17.51 7.48
C ASN A 242 -7.65 -18.51 6.61
N GLY A 243 -7.19 -19.62 7.20
CA GLY A 243 -6.45 -20.67 6.50
C GLY A 243 -4.93 -20.45 6.40
N VAL A 244 -4.40 -19.37 6.96
CA VAL A 244 -2.96 -19.07 7.01
C VAL A 244 -2.45 -19.32 8.43
N GLU A 245 -1.40 -20.12 8.57
CA GLU A 245 -0.73 -20.35 9.85
C GLU A 245 0.18 -19.18 10.23
N GLY A 246 0.36 -18.98 11.53
CA GLY A 246 1.20 -17.90 12.05
C GLY A 246 1.06 -17.72 13.57
N VAL A 247 1.61 -16.64 14.08
CA VAL A 247 1.54 -16.28 15.50
C VAL A 247 0.59 -15.13 15.74
N ARG A 248 -0.33 -15.29 16.67
CA ARG A 248 -1.12 -14.21 17.22
C ARG A 248 -0.44 -13.69 18.49
N PHE A 249 -0.15 -12.40 18.50
CA PHE A 249 0.31 -11.64 19.66
C PHE A 249 -0.89 -10.90 20.25
N GLU A 250 -1.24 -11.19 21.50
CA GLU A 250 -2.38 -10.59 22.19
C GLU A 250 -1.91 -9.82 23.43
N ALA A 251 -2.26 -8.56 23.49
CA ALA A 251 -1.87 -7.66 24.57
C ALA A 251 -2.92 -7.65 25.70
N SER A 252 -2.52 -7.18 26.87
CA SER A 252 -3.39 -7.09 28.07
C SER A 252 -4.60 -6.15 27.88
N ASN A 253 -4.55 -5.23 26.92
CA ASN A 253 -5.67 -4.35 26.57
C ASN A 253 -6.70 -5.02 25.64
N GLY A 254 -6.51 -6.30 25.28
CA GLY A 254 -7.38 -7.09 24.41
C GLY A 254 -7.11 -6.90 22.91
N ASN A 255 -6.23 -5.99 22.53
CA ASN A 255 -5.82 -5.83 21.15
C ASN A 255 -4.81 -6.91 20.74
N SER A 256 -4.78 -7.26 19.47
CA SER A 256 -3.85 -8.27 18.95
C SER A 256 -3.42 -7.99 17.53
N ILE A 257 -2.27 -8.52 17.15
CA ILE A 257 -1.80 -8.62 15.77
C ILE A 257 -1.55 -10.08 15.41
N PHE A 258 -1.62 -10.40 14.12
CA PHE A 258 -1.30 -11.71 13.59
C PHE A 258 -0.14 -11.59 12.62
N LEU A 259 0.88 -12.42 12.79
CA LEU A 259 2.04 -12.51 11.92
C LEU A 259 1.98 -13.86 11.18
N PRO A 260 1.77 -13.86 9.85
CA PRO A 260 1.73 -15.10 9.08
C PRO A 260 3.09 -15.77 8.95
N ALA A 261 3.10 -17.09 8.89
CA ALA A 261 4.25 -17.88 8.48
C ALA A 261 4.43 -17.75 6.96
N ALA A 262 5.15 -16.72 6.54
CA ALA A 262 5.28 -16.35 5.14
C ALA A 262 6.48 -17.00 4.43
N GLY A 263 7.36 -17.69 5.18
CA GLY A 263 8.64 -18.14 4.65
C GLY A 263 9.57 -17.00 4.27
N MET A 264 10.54 -17.29 3.44
CA MET A 264 11.49 -16.35 2.85
C MET A 264 11.68 -16.65 1.36
N ARG A 265 12.37 -15.76 0.63
CA ARG A 265 12.65 -15.92 -0.79
C ARG A 265 14.16 -15.98 -1.04
N HIS A 266 14.55 -16.94 -1.86
CA HIS A 266 15.93 -17.12 -2.33
C HIS A 266 16.00 -17.09 -3.86
N ASP A 267 17.15 -17.25 -4.42
CA ASP A 267 17.59 -17.38 -5.81
C ASP A 267 16.51 -17.28 -6.89
N ASP A 268 15.64 -18.29 -6.97
CA ASP A 268 14.58 -18.39 -7.98
C ASP A 268 13.28 -17.63 -7.59
N GLY A 269 13.27 -16.98 -6.41
CA GLY A 269 12.12 -16.25 -5.89
C GLY A 269 11.00 -17.12 -5.32
N ASN A 270 11.15 -18.44 -5.28
CA ASN A 270 10.19 -19.33 -4.64
C ASN A 270 10.26 -19.18 -3.12
N ALA A 271 9.10 -19.33 -2.46
CA ALA A 271 9.06 -19.33 -1.00
C ALA A 271 9.64 -20.63 -0.46
N VAL A 272 10.50 -20.51 0.55
CA VAL A 272 11.07 -21.62 1.32
C VAL A 272 10.83 -21.37 2.80
N GLY A 273 10.85 -22.45 3.62
CA GLY A 273 10.61 -22.34 5.05
C GLY A 273 9.22 -21.78 5.39
N VAL A 274 8.20 -22.18 4.62
CA VAL A 274 6.82 -21.68 4.76
C VAL A 274 6.11 -22.10 6.04
N GLU A 275 6.70 -23.01 6.82
CA GLU A 275 6.34 -23.35 8.19
C GLU A 275 6.78 -22.29 9.22
N HIS A 276 7.56 -21.31 8.78
CA HIS A 276 8.07 -20.20 9.58
C HIS A 276 7.72 -18.86 8.95
N GLY A 277 7.79 -17.78 9.74
CA GLY A 277 7.80 -16.40 9.22
C GLY A 277 9.13 -15.74 9.56
N TYR A 278 9.70 -15.06 8.58
CA TYR A 278 10.95 -14.30 8.69
C TYR A 278 10.66 -12.83 8.43
N TYR A 279 11.10 -11.99 9.35
CA TYR A 279 10.76 -10.56 9.36
C TYR A 279 12.01 -9.72 9.56
N TRP A 280 12.34 -8.86 8.61
CA TRP A 280 13.48 -7.97 8.71
C TRP A 280 13.37 -7.00 9.89
N LEU A 281 14.50 -6.78 10.55
CA LEU A 281 14.73 -5.69 11.49
C LEU A 281 15.51 -4.55 10.80
N ASN A 282 15.53 -3.38 11.44
CA ASN A 282 16.08 -2.16 10.83
C ASN A 282 17.60 -2.06 10.81
N SER A 283 18.33 -3.03 11.39
CA SER A 283 19.79 -3.00 11.52
C SER A 283 20.46 -4.23 10.89
N PHE A 284 21.67 -4.04 10.38
CA PHE A 284 22.51 -5.14 9.95
C PHE A 284 23.32 -5.72 11.13
N ASP A 285 23.96 -6.87 10.92
CA ASP A 285 24.88 -7.48 11.87
C ASP A 285 26.26 -6.81 11.78
N GLU A 286 26.60 -5.97 12.76
CA GLU A 286 27.88 -5.28 12.80
C GLU A 286 29.11 -6.21 12.86
N GLY A 287 28.93 -7.46 13.30
CA GLY A 287 29.95 -8.50 13.28
C GLY A 287 30.14 -9.16 11.91
N ASN A 288 29.09 -9.12 11.06
CA ASN A 288 29.11 -9.62 9.70
C ASN A 288 28.29 -8.74 8.77
N PRO A 289 28.87 -7.72 8.13
CA PRO A 289 28.12 -6.75 7.35
C PRO A 289 27.44 -7.30 6.10
N THR A 290 27.64 -8.56 5.73
CA THR A 290 26.88 -9.22 4.66
C THR A 290 25.50 -9.69 5.12
N SER A 291 25.24 -9.72 6.44
CA SER A 291 23.99 -10.16 7.05
C SER A 291 23.24 -9.03 7.74
N ALA A 292 21.93 -9.15 7.82
CA ALA A 292 21.10 -8.26 8.62
C ALA A 292 20.27 -9.07 9.62
N TRP A 293 19.84 -8.39 10.68
CA TRP A 293 19.00 -8.99 11.70
C TRP A 293 17.59 -9.23 11.16
N ASN A 294 17.08 -10.40 11.42
CA ASN A 294 15.69 -10.73 11.24
C ASN A 294 15.14 -11.40 12.52
N PHE A 295 13.87 -11.58 12.50
CA PHE A 295 13.08 -12.23 13.53
C PHE A 295 12.36 -13.41 12.92
N MET A 296 12.40 -14.54 13.59
CA MET A 296 11.77 -15.78 13.13
C MET A 296 10.63 -16.20 14.06
N ILE A 297 9.50 -16.57 13.48
CA ILE A 297 8.38 -17.23 14.16
C ILE A 297 8.18 -18.64 13.61
N GLY A 298 7.78 -19.60 14.44
CA GLY A 298 7.51 -20.97 14.03
C GLY A 298 6.90 -21.78 15.18
N ALA A 299 6.10 -22.80 14.84
CA ALA A 299 5.44 -23.67 15.80
C ALA A 299 6.40 -24.58 16.58
N ASP A 300 7.53 -24.89 15.98
CA ASP A 300 8.56 -25.80 16.49
C ASP A 300 9.65 -25.12 17.31
N LEU A 301 9.56 -23.79 17.44
CA LEU A 301 10.51 -23.01 18.25
C LEU A 301 10.14 -23.16 19.72
N ASP A 302 11.11 -23.55 20.57
CA ASP A 302 10.96 -23.72 22.02
C ASP A 302 10.41 -22.44 22.70
N ASP A 303 10.68 -21.30 22.11
CA ASP A 303 10.14 -20.01 22.49
C ASP A 303 9.67 -19.34 21.19
N ILE A 304 8.36 -19.48 20.91
CA ILE A 304 7.73 -18.94 19.67
C ILE A 304 8.09 -17.46 19.52
N GLY A 305 9.31 -17.16 19.09
CA GLY A 305 9.71 -15.83 18.74
C GLY A 305 10.73 -15.12 19.58
N ASN A 306 11.42 -15.75 20.47
CA ASN A 306 12.60 -15.13 21.09
C ASN A 306 13.87 -15.31 20.22
N SER A 307 13.76 -15.85 19.03
CA SER A 307 14.90 -16.06 18.15
C SER A 307 15.08 -14.95 17.15
N THR A 308 15.83 -13.92 17.54
CA THR A 308 16.48 -13.06 16.54
C THR A 308 17.62 -13.87 15.91
N SER A 309 17.64 -13.88 14.59
CA SER A 309 18.70 -14.50 13.79
C SER A 309 19.26 -13.48 12.80
N THR A 310 20.25 -13.87 12.04
CA THR A 310 20.76 -13.09 10.93
C THR A 310 20.62 -13.85 9.63
N ALA A 311 20.28 -13.14 8.57
CA ALA A 311 20.22 -13.69 7.22
C ALA A 311 21.03 -12.81 6.27
N GLU A 312 21.47 -13.40 5.16
CA GLU A 312 22.15 -12.65 4.11
C GLU A 312 21.21 -11.57 3.53
N ARG A 313 21.71 -10.36 3.38
CA ARG A 313 20.90 -9.18 3.04
C ARG A 313 20.12 -9.29 1.73
N TYR A 314 20.56 -10.11 0.79
CA TYR A 314 19.87 -10.30 -0.47
C TYR A 314 18.60 -11.17 -0.34
N ILE A 315 18.47 -11.93 0.74
CA ILE A 315 17.29 -12.78 1.00
C ILE A 315 16.04 -11.91 1.08
N GLY A 316 14.93 -12.40 0.54
CA GLY A 316 13.64 -11.74 0.61
C GLY A 316 12.85 -12.19 1.82
N ASP A 317 12.79 -11.34 2.87
CA ASP A 317 11.98 -11.56 4.07
C ASP A 317 10.77 -10.61 4.08
N SER A 318 9.79 -10.93 4.92
CA SER A 318 8.62 -10.10 5.16
C SER A 318 8.99 -8.80 5.91
N VAL A 319 8.16 -7.78 5.76
CA VAL A 319 8.28 -6.53 6.51
C VAL A 319 6.98 -6.25 7.26
N ARG A 320 7.05 -6.16 8.60
CA ARG A 320 5.96 -5.74 9.48
C ARG A 320 6.32 -4.38 10.09
N PRO A 321 5.76 -3.28 9.57
CA PRO A 321 6.12 -1.95 10.04
C PRO A 321 5.65 -1.64 11.45
N VAL A 322 6.38 -0.71 12.08
CA VAL A 322 6.02 -0.08 13.34
C VAL A 322 6.05 1.44 13.21
N ARG A 323 5.42 2.16 14.12
CA ARG A 323 5.58 3.61 14.27
C ARG A 323 5.48 4.01 15.74
N PRO A 324 6.12 5.11 16.17
CA PRO A 324 5.89 5.65 17.50
C PRO A 324 4.49 6.24 17.63
N ASP A 325 3.85 6.08 18.80
CA ASP A 325 2.62 6.82 19.12
C ASP A 325 2.91 8.32 19.20
N GLY A 326 1.92 9.13 18.80
CA GLY A 326 2.05 10.60 18.86
C GLY A 326 2.95 11.24 17.79
N TRP A 327 3.33 10.51 16.75
CA TRP A 327 3.94 11.15 15.58
C TRP A 327 2.97 12.18 15.01
N PRO A 328 3.37 13.47 14.90
CA PRO A 328 2.44 14.51 14.48
C PRO A 328 1.94 14.23 13.05
N PHE A 329 0.63 14.31 12.89
CA PHE A 329 0.01 14.44 11.58
C PHE A 329 0.43 15.84 11.05
N ILE A 330 1.40 15.88 10.15
CA ILE A 330 1.80 17.10 9.46
C ILE A 330 1.01 17.21 8.14
#